data_38377d3d4f3f34836e9aa34a10ffc31d
#
_entry.id   38377d3d4f3f34836e9aa34a10ffc31d
#
_cell.length_a   1.000
_cell.length_b   1.000
_cell.length_c   1.000
_cell.angle_alpha   90.00
_cell.angle_beta   90.00
_cell.angle_gamma   90.00
#
_symmetry.space_group_name_H-M   'P 1'
#
loop_
_entity.id
_entity.type
_entity.pdbx_description
1 polymer ?
#
loop_
_entity_poly.entity_id
_entity_poly.type
_entity_poly.pdbx_seq_one_letter_code
_entity_poly.pdbx_strand_id
1 'polypeptide(L)'
;MTEFLLAAAAAPVNPTSASPDIGSAIDLRRLFEAGSGLGNRLWADTASAAVCAFVRIPADGATRFRVEALQGVELLPHGGWLLRAGDACYWIPAAPIERRYDQQGHIQSERPATTAATALDGQAASLTLRAPAHGAVLDLALWRLPPALADELRAPLALELQPAYLWGSHTRFGRAADLYLHLTHGVVYENRYAWPFKIRVASENDAHAIGVQLAGLQRAGGRAWAGLLSRQVLACVVDRLGPDGAFRHGVWTDGMESHYRLHCSGMHLMMDALAQGPDAQVEAALRRAAAFLAQQHERLAAGVWFLHDELELSVERMKQGPFRWVASRALGKSEANMLVLNTQLDASIALDRYRDITGDEKFAELVMSARQATQAVLGLRPAETLYRCIFWCIGLSFLPTPQASALPAWKRALKRLTWQTLIPRLPDIKARFPRLVMPGGYIDRELTLRTWAHDYHAINLMDLARYLRRFDDPVVRRVLVEGLAFTRRSGILQRWQELDYQKYALGFWAEALYHVCTLFPDAQYRQWLAEAMLVLEDLKIGQPPSLLGANAEAVPVAQQMPCPSPADAQLRVANLGRRRAPELLVVNATDTPLPLGWEIAPVETLAWQQADGNPAEPHALQVPARGWLWARTPH
;
A
#
# COMPACT_ATOMS: atom_id res chain seq x y z
N MET A 1 10.35 26.33 -6.20
CA MET A 1 8.95 26.76 -6.07
C MET A 1 8.15 26.02 -7.12
N THR A 2 7.43 25.01 -6.72
CA THR A 2 6.55 24.22 -7.60
C THR A 2 5.14 24.72 -7.32
N GLU A 3 4.64 25.66 -8.12
CA GLU A 3 3.24 26.06 -8.05
C GLU A 3 2.39 24.94 -8.66
N PHE A 4 1.61 24.25 -7.85
CA PHE A 4 0.58 23.35 -8.32
C PHE A 4 -0.62 24.19 -8.80
N LEU A 5 -0.70 24.47 -10.09
CA LEU A 5 -1.90 24.98 -10.70
C LEU A 5 -2.92 23.84 -10.81
N LEU A 6 -3.69 23.60 -9.76
CA LEU A 6 -4.94 22.87 -9.85
C LEU A 6 -5.92 23.75 -10.64
N ALA A 7 -6.15 23.42 -11.91
CA ALA A 7 -7.25 24.01 -12.65
C ALA A 7 -8.55 23.76 -11.84
N ALA A 8 -9.30 24.83 -11.59
CA ALA A 8 -10.48 24.84 -10.74
C ALA A 8 -11.35 23.60 -10.98
N ALA A 9 -11.70 22.91 -9.89
CA ALA A 9 -12.57 21.77 -9.91
C ALA A 9 -13.87 22.12 -10.63
N ALA A 10 -14.09 21.57 -11.81
CA ALA A 10 -15.42 21.55 -12.40
C ALA A 10 -16.30 20.71 -11.47
N ALA A 11 -17.42 21.25 -11.05
CA ALA A 11 -18.43 20.55 -10.26
C ALA A 11 -18.73 19.17 -10.88
N PRO A 12 -19.14 18.17 -10.10
CA PRO A 12 -19.48 16.86 -10.63
C PRO A 12 -20.52 17.04 -11.75
N VAL A 13 -20.12 16.71 -12.97
CA VAL A 13 -21.00 16.85 -14.14
C VAL A 13 -22.14 15.86 -13.94
N ASN A 14 -23.34 16.40 -13.71
CA ASN A 14 -24.56 15.63 -13.81
C ASN A 14 -24.59 14.96 -15.20
N PRO A 15 -24.93 13.66 -15.32
CA PRO A 15 -24.88 12.93 -16.58
C PRO A 15 -25.88 13.37 -17.66
N THR A 16 -26.49 14.56 -17.53
CA THR A 16 -27.51 15.10 -18.45
C THR A 16 -27.00 16.12 -19.47
N SER A 17 -25.69 16.41 -19.55
CA SER A 17 -25.19 17.29 -20.62
C SER A 17 -24.79 16.46 -21.84
N ALA A 18 -25.46 16.75 -22.95
CA ALA A 18 -25.36 16.25 -24.33
C ALA A 18 -24.23 15.21 -24.59
N SER A 19 -24.63 13.97 -24.84
CA SER A 19 -23.76 12.93 -25.40
C SER A 19 -23.07 13.45 -26.66
N PRO A 20 -21.74 13.34 -26.78
CA PRO A 20 -21.10 13.54 -28.09
C PRO A 20 -21.70 12.53 -29.06
N ASP A 21 -21.89 12.95 -30.29
CA ASP A 21 -22.47 12.16 -31.39
C ASP A 21 -21.83 10.76 -31.44
N ILE A 22 -22.64 9.72 -31.21
CA ILE A 22 -22.20 8.33 -31.11
C ILE A 22 -21.68 7.91 -32.49
N GLY A 23 -20.36 7.92 -32.68
CA GLY A 23 -19.68 7.62 -33.93
C GLY A 23 -18.57 8.59 -34.32
N SER A 24 -18.42 9.73 -33.69
CA SER A 24 -17.32 10.65 -33.94
C SER A 24 -16.05 10.22 -33.17
N ALA A 25 -14.92 10.19 -33.88
CA ALA A 25 -13.63 9.97 -33.26
C ALA A 25 -13.25 11.14 -32.33
N ILE A 26 -12.81 10.84 -31.11
CA ILE A 26 -12.31 11.86 -30.18
C ILE A 26 -10.88 12.24 -30.64
N ASP A 27 -10.69 13.48 -31.04
CA ASP A 27 -9.37 14.02 -31.33
C ASP A 27 -8.57 14.18 -30.02
N LEU A 28 -7.47 13.45 -29.88
CA LEU A 28 -6.64 13.50 -28.68
C LEU A 28 -6.11 14.91 -28.38
N ARG A 29 -5.85 15.74 -29.38
CA ARG A 29 -5.39 17.13 -29.16
C ARG A 29 -6.43 17.96 -28.41
N ARG A 30 -7.71 17.78 -28.73
CA ARG A 30 -8.82 18.49 -28.07
C ARG A 30 -8.98 18.10 -26.61
N LEU A 31 -8.54 16.89 -26.20
CA LEU A 31 -8.61 16.50 -24.80
C LEU A 31 -7.74 17.36 -23.88
N PHE A 32 -6.70 17.98 -24.43
CA PHE A 32 -5.77 18.84 -23.70
C PHE A 32 -6.08 20.33 -23.83
N GLU A 33 -7.17 20.70 -24.51
CA GLU A 33 -7.64 22.07 -24.63
C GLU A 33 -8.65 22.37 -23.51
N ALA A 34 -8.43 23.47 -22.78
CA ALA A 34 -9.39 23.92 -21.78
C ALA A 34 -10.72 24.27 -22.46
N GLY A 35 -11.83 23.72 -21.96
CA GLY A 35 -13.14 23.97 -22.51
C GLY A 35 -13.56 23.08 -23.69
N SER A 36 -12.90 21.93 -23.88
CA SER A 36 -13.20 20.99 -24.98
C SER A 36 -14.62 20.38 -24.96
N GLY A 37 -15.41 20.64 -23.95
CA GLY A 37 -16.78 20.09 -23.81
C GLY A 37 -16.86 18.60 -23.47
N LEU A 38 -15.72 17.91 -23.32
CA LEU A 38 -15.64 16.48 -23.08
C LEU A 38 -15.67 16.08 -21.60
N GLY A 39 -15.92 17.02 -20.67
CA GLY A 39 -15.94 16.75 -19.22
C GLY A 39 -14.62 16.26 -18.66
N ASN A 40 -13.50 16.60 -19.30
CA ASN A 40 -12.18 16.20 -18.89
C ASN A 40 -11.62 17.12 -17.79
N ARG A 41 -10.83 16.52 -16.90
CA ARG A 41 -10.03 17.23 -15.91
C ARG A 41 -8.56 17.15 -16.34
N LEU A 42 -7.90 18.31 -16.37
CA LEU A 42 -6.47 18.39 -16.72
C LEU A 42 -5.62 18.56 -15.46
N TRP A 43 -4.49 17.88 -15.44
CA TRP A 43 -3.43 18.09 -14.47
C TRP A 43 -2.12 18.33 -15.21
N ALA A 44 -1.50 19.47 -14.97
CA ALA A 44 -0.23 19.84 -15.58
C ALA A 44 0.92 19.71 -14.57
N ASP A 45 1.97 18.99 -14.93
CA ASP A 45 3.19 18.89 -14.14
C ASP A 45 4.15 20.02 -14.54
N THR A 46 4.35 20.97 -13.65
CA THR A 46 5.22 22.13 -13.90
C THR A 46 6.70 21.75 -14.00
N ALA A 47 7.11 20.62 -13.40
CA ALA A 47 8.51 20.18 -13.40
C ALA A 47 8.95 19.54 -14.71
N SER A 48 8.05 18.88 -15.45
CA SER A 48 8.38 18.15 -16.69
C SER A 48 7.62 18.63 -17.92
N ALA A 49 6.73 19.61 -17.79
CA ALA A 49 5.80 20.06 -18.85
C ALA A 49 4.86 18.94 -19.35
N ALA A 50 4.74 17.82 -18.64
CA ALA A 50 3.78 16.78 -18.95
C ALA A 50 2.36 17.21 -18.51
N VAL A 51 1.35 16.79 -19.28
CA VAL A 51 -0.04 17.07 -18.95
C VAL A 51 -0.83 15.77 -18.97
N CYS A 52 -1.62 15.51 -17.92
CA CYS A 52 -2.54 14.39 -17.85
C CYS A 52 -3.98 14.88 -18.06
N ALA A 53 -4.70 14.22 -18.95
CA ALA A 53 -6.15 14.39 -19.10
C ALA A 53 -6.84 13.18 -18.46
N PHE A 54 -7.73 13.44 -17.48
CA PHE A 54 -8.62 12.45 -16.90
C PHE A 54 -9.96 12.56 -17.58
N VAL A 55 -10.42 11.48 -18.21
CA VAL A 55 -11.58 11.51 -19.08
C VAL A 55 -12.59 10.45 -18.64
N ARG A 56 -13.86 10.86 -18.52
CA ARG A 56 -14.99 9.97 -18.33
C ARG A 56 -15.89 10.00 -19.55
N ILE A 57 -16.11 8.85 -20.16
CA ILE A 57 -16.90 8.73 -21.39
C ILE A 57 -18.07 7.79 -21.12
N PRO A 58 -19.32 8.17 -21.43
CA PRO A 58 -20.45 7.25 -21.42
C PRO A 58 -20.19 6.07 -22.37
N ALA A 59 -20.50 4.87 -21.92
CA ALA A 59 -20.16 3.64 -22.65
C ALA A 59 -21.31 3.17 -23.55
N ASP A 60 -21.85 4.04 -24.40
CA ASP A 60 -22.94 3.71 -25.33
C ASP A 60 -22.42 3.32 -26.72
N GLY A 61 -21.50 2.37 -26.79
CA GLY A 61 -20.98 1.89 -28.06
C GLY A 61 -19.45 1.83 -28.13
N ALA A 62 -18.88 1.83 -29.34
CA ALA A 62 -17.45 1.84 -29.55
C ALA A 62 -16.93 3.28 -29.60
N THR A 63 -16.05 3.63 -28.66
CA THR A 63 -15.38 4.94 -28.65
C THR A 63 -14.07 4.86 -29.42
N ARG A 64 -13.85 5.75 -30.36
CA ARG A 64 -12.60 5.85 -31.12
C ARG A 64 -11.84 7.09 -30.70
N PHE A 65 -10.56 6.91 -30.38
CA PHE A 65 -9.62 8.02 -30.22
C PHE A 65 -8.86 8.17 -31.53
N ARG A 66 -8.85 9.38 -32.09
CA ARG A 66 -8.12 9.71 -33.33
C ARG A 66 -6.98 10.67 -33.01
N VAL A 67 -5.82 10.41 -33.61
CA VAL A 67 -4.70 11.35 -33.62
C VAL A 67 -4.39 11.67 -35.07
N GLU A 68 -4.50 12.92 -35.46
CA GLU A 68 -4.07 13.38 -36.79
C GLU A 68 -2.54 13.48 -36.85
N ALA A 69 -1.99 13.26 -38.07
CA ALA A 69 -0.54 13.25 -38.31
C ALA A 69 0.23 12.27 -37.43
N LEU A 70 -0.35 11.08 -37.18
CA LEU A 70 0.27 10.03 -36.41
C LEU A 70 1.50 9.49 -37.16
N GLN A 71 2.63 9.46 -36.47
CA GLN A 71 3.89 8.91 -36.96
C GLN A 71 4.13 7.47 -36.52
N GLY A 72 3.43 7.00 -35.48
CA GLY A 72 3.52 5.64 -35.00
C GLY A 72 2.73 5.37 -33.74
N VAL A 73 2.39 4.09 -33.53
CA VAL A 73 1.82 3.52 -32.31
C VAL A 73 2.74 2.42 -31.84
N GLU A 74 3.08 2.42 -30.57
CA GLU A 74 3.97 1.46 -29.96
C GLU A 74 3.33 0.88 -28.69
N LEU A 75 3.32 -0.45 -28.57
CA LEU A 75 3.00 -1.14 -27.34
C LEU A 75 4.25 -1.17 -26.46
N LEU A 76 4.15 -0.59 -25.27
CA LEU A 76 5.29 -0.51 -24.35
C LEU A 76 5.56 -1.87 -23.66
N PRO A 77 6.83 -2.17 -23.31
CA PRO A 77 7.21 -3.44 -22.68
C PRO A 77 6.45 -3.72 -21.36
N HIS A 78 6.14 -2.69 -20.61
CA HIS A 78 5.39 -2.78 -19.34
C HIS A 78 3.88 -2.53 -19.51
N GLY A 79 3.37 -2.61 -20.74
CA GLY A 79 1.97 -2.38 -21.10
C GLY A 79 1.66 -0.90 -21.35
N GLY A 80 0.47 -0.65 -21.88
CA GLY A 80 0.08 0.67 -22.35
C GLY A 80 0.58 0.97 -23.75
N TRP A 81 0.20 2.13 -24.28
CA TRP A 81 0.48 2.56 -25.65
C TRP A 81 1.12 3.92 -25.67
N LEU A 82 2.11 4.08 -26.52
CA LEU A 82 2.71 5.35 -26.85
C LEU A 82 2.36 5.71 -28.30
N LEU A 83 1.79 6.91 -28.49
CA LEU A 83 1.39 7.43 -29.79
C LEU A 83 2.26 8.65 -30.11
N ARG A 84 2.84 8.70 -31.29
CA ARG A 84 3.61 9.84 -31.76
C ARG A 84 2.83 10.62 -32.82
N ALA A 85 2.73 11.95 -32.64
CA ALA A 85 2.09 12.83 -33.58
C ALA A 85 2.85 14.18 -33.66
N GLY A 86 3.69 14.34 -34.66
CA GLY A 86 4.60 15.47 -34.78
C GLY A 86 5.63 15.48 -33.65
N ASP A 87 5.66 16.55 -32.90
CA ASP A 87 6.50 16.77 -31.71
C ASP A 87 5.86 16.29 -30.40
N ALA A 88 4.60 15.84 -30.44
CA ALA A 88 3.85 15.38 -29.28
C ALA A 88 3.90 13.85 -29.13
N CYS A 89 4.12 13.40 -27.90
CA CYS A 89 3.96 12.00 -27.50
C CYS A 89 2.76 11.87 -26.55
N TYR A 90 1.87 10.93 -26.86
CA TYR A 90 0.72 10.62 -26.01
C TYR A 90 0.89 9.23 -25.41
N TRP A 91 0.81 9.13 -24.10
CA TRP A 91 0.90 7.87 -23.36
C TRP A 91 -0.45 7.49 -22.77
N ILE A 92 -0.90 6.28 -23.08
CA ILE A 92 -2.05 5.64 -22.47
C ILE A 92 -1.50 4.50 -21.59
N PRO A 93 -1.42 4.68 -20.26
CA PRO A 93 -0.71 3.73 -19.37
C PRO A 93 -1.34 2.34 -19.34
N ALA A 94 -2.68 2.27 -19.46
CA ALA A 94 -3.42 1.02 -19.41
C ALA A 94 -4.73 1.10 -20.18
N ALA A 95 -5.39 -0.05 -20.35
CA ALA A 95 -6.76 -0.07 -20.82
C ALA A 95 -7.66 0.77 -19.91
N PRO A 96 -8.60 1.57 -20.46
CA PRO A 96 -9.58 2.27 -19.68
C PRO A 96 -10.34 1.34 -18.75
N ILE A 97 -10.86 1.89 -17.65
CA ILE A 97 -11.68 1.14 -16.71
C ILE A 97 -13.14 1.37 -17.04
N GLU A 98 -13.87 0.28 -17.24
CA GLU A 98 -15.32 0.29 -17.28
C GLU A 98 -15.87 0.23 -15.86
N ARG A 99 -16.72 1.23 -15.51
CA ARG A 99 -17.38 1.31 -14.21
C ARG A 99 -18.88 1.39 -14.38
N ARG A 100 -19.60 0.71 -13.48
CA ARG A 100 -21.04 0.87 -13.30
C ARG A 100 -21.30 1.43 -11.92
N TYR A 101 -22.22 2.36 -11.88
CA TYR A 101 -22.67 3.00 -10.65
C TYR A 101 -24.13 2.65 -10.38
N ASP A 102 -24.53 2.58 -9.11
CA ASP A 102 -25.94 2.55 -8.73
C ASP A 102 -26.56 3.95 -8.78
N GLN A 103 -27.85 4.05 -8.40
CA GLN A 103 -28.57 5.31 -8.36
C GLN A 103 -28.02 6.30 -7.32
N GLN A 104 -27.30 5.81 -6.32
CA GLN A 104 -26.64 6.57 -5.26
C GLN A 104 -25.23 7.00 -5.65
N GLY A 105 -24.70 6.51 -6.77
CA GLY A 105 -23.35 6.80 -7.25
C GLY A 105 -22.27 5.87 -6.67
N HIS A 106 -22.64 4.73 -6.09
CA HIS A 106 -21.68 3.72 -5.65
C HIS A 106 -21.22 2.84 -6.83
N ILE A 107 -19.95 2.44 -6.80
CA ILE A 107 -19.39 1.53 -7.82
C ILE A 107 -19.97 0.13 -7.62
N GLN A 108 -20.75 -0.32 -8.59
CA GLN A 108 -21.33 -1.67 -8.63
C GLN A 108 -20.38 -2.70 -9.26
N SER A 109 -19.64 -2.27 -10.26
CA SER A 109 -18.63 -3.11 -10.91
C SER A 109 -17.53 -2.26 -11.53
N GLU A 110 -16.33 -2.83 -11.56
CA GLU A 110 -15.15 -2.25 -12.17
C GLU A 110 -14.37 -3.34 -12.89
N ARG A 111 -13.97 -3.08 -14.13
CA ARG A 111 -13.12 -3.98 -14.91
C ARG A 111 -12.35 -3.23 -15.98
N PRO A 112 -11.17 -3.72 -16.42
CA PRO A 112 -10.51 -3.19 -17.60
C PRO A 112 -11.43 -3.31 -18.82
N ALA A 113 -11.54 -2.26 -19.63
CA ALA A 113 -12.26 -2.30 -20.87
C ALA A 113 -11.55 -3.19 -21.89
N THR A 114 -12.32 -3.90 -22.68
CA THR A 114 -11.76 -4.68 -23.80
C THR A 114 -11.31 -3.73 -24.90
N THR A 115 -10.02 -3.70 -25.20
CA THR A 115 -9.48 -2.96 -26.35
C THR A 115 -9.61 -3.78 -27.60
N ALA A 116 -10.26 -3.24 -28.63
CA ALA A 116 -10.18 -3.80 -29.96
C ALA A 116 -8.98 -3.19 -30.71
N ALA A 117 -8.43 -3.94 -31.66
CA ALA A 117 -7.19 -3.65 -32.35
C ALA A 117 -7.06 -2.21 -32.86
N THR A 118 -5.82 -1.70 -32.79
CA THR A 118 -5.39 -0.47 -33.42
C THR A 118 -5.45 -0.63 -34.94
N ALA A 119 -6.33 0.08 -35.63
CA ALA A 119 -6.29 0.17 -37.07
C ALA A 119 -5.40 1.37 -37.47
N LEU A 120 -4.35 1.11 -38.25
CA LEU A 120 -3.52 2.13 -38.88
C LEU A 120 -4.09 2.38 -40.29
N ASP A 121 -4.59 3.57 -40.53
CA ASP A 121 -5.00 4.00 -41.88
C ASP A 121 -4.08 5.17 -42.29
N GLY A 122 -3.03 4.84 -43.03
CA GLY A 122 -2.08 5.72 -43.69
C GLY A 122 -1.38 6.79 -42.82
N GLN A 123 -2.08 7.67 -42.17
CA GLN A 123 -1.55 8.77 -41.33
C GLN A 123 -2.33 8.99 -40.02
N ALA A 124 -3.30 8.16 -39.71
CA ALA A 124 -4.07 8.24 -38.48
C ALA A 124 -4.12 6.88 -37.78
N ALA A 125 -3.89 6.85 -36.47
CA ALA A 125 -4.24 5.68 -35.69
C ALA A 125 -5.53 5.91 -34.93
N SER A 126 -6.33 4.90 -34.84
CA SER A 126 -7.50 4.88 -33.97
C SER A 126 -7.37 3.76 -32.96
N LEU A 127 -7.38 4.10 -31.68
CA LEU A 127 -7.60 3.13 -30.61
C LEU A 127 -9.12 3.00 -30.43
N THR A 128 -9.67 1.86 -30.79
CA THR A 128 -11.09 1.59 -30.61
C THR A 128 -11.28 0.84 -29.30
N LEU A 129 -12.03 1.46 -28.40
CA LEU A 129 -12.44 0.87 -27.14
C LEU A 129 -13.86 0.35 -27.30
N ARG A 130 -14.07 -0.95 -27.11
CA ARG A 130 -15.40 -1.51 -27.00
C ARG A 130 -15.88 -1.32 -25.57
N ALA A 131 -16.89 -0.48 -25.41
CA ALA A 131 -17.65 -0.45 -24.19
C ALA A 131 -18.67 -1.58 -24.20
N PRO A 132 -18.78 -2.36 -23.15
CA PRO A 132 -19.87 -3.30 -22.99
C PRO A 132 -21.03 -2.63 -22.26
N ALA A 133 -22.23 -2.95 -22.71
CA ALA A 133 -23.53 -2.79 -22.04
C ALA A 133 -23.94 -1.40 -21.50
N HIS A 134 -25.21 -1.08 -21.69
CA HIS A 134 -25.93 0.10 -21.16
C HIS A 134 -25.58 0.44 -19.71
N GLY A 135 -25.37 1.72 -19.44
CA GLY A 135 -25.23 2.28 -18.09
C GLY A 135 -23.85 2.19 -17.47
N ALA A 136 -22.81 1.82 -18.23
CA ALA A 136 -21.43 1.93 -17.78
C ALA A 136 -20.78 3.25 -18.25
N VAL A 137 -19.66 3.62 -17.62
CA VAL A 137 -18.77 4.68 -18.09
C VAL A 137 -17.38 4.12 -18.30
N LEU A 138 -16.61 4.74 -19.18
CA LEU A 138 -15.19 4.47 -19.34
C LEU A 138 -14.39 5.58 -18.71
N ASP A 139 -13.53 5.21 -17.79
CA ASP A 139 -12.60 6.11 -17.13
C ASP A 139 -11.19 5.86 -17.66
N LEU A 140 -10.52 6.91 -18.10
CA LEU A 140 -9.17 6.81 -18.61
C LEU A 140 -8.31 8.01 -18.22
N ALA A 141 -7.01 7.77 -18.05
CA ALA A 141 -5.99 8.80 -17.99
C ALA A 141 -5.16 8.75 -19.27
N LEU A 142 -4.92 9.91 -19.86
CA LEU A 142 -4.10 10.08 -21.05
C LEU A 142 -3.06 11.15 -20.77
N TRP A 143 -1.81 10.88 -21.09
CA TRP A 143 -0.72 11.81 -20.92
C TRP A 143 -0.27 12.41 -22.25
N ARG A 144 0.01 13.70 -22.25
CA ARG A 144 0.87 14.32 -23.25
C ARG A 144 2.25 14.50 -22.59
N LEU A 145 3.26 13.82 -23.14
CA LEU A 145 4.60 13.76 -22.57
C LEU A 145 5.62 14.51 -23.44
N PRO A 146 6.65 15.12 -22.83
CA PRO A 146 7.88 15.47 -23.53
C PRO A 146 8.55 14.21 -24.12
N PRO A 147 9.25 14.33 -25.27
CA PRO A 147 9.90 13.18 -25.92
C PRO A 147 10.86 12.40 -25.01
N ALA A 148 11.63 13.08 -24.17
CA ALA A 148 12.57 12.43 -23.26
C ALA A 148 11.90 11.46 -22.27
N LEU A 149 10.72 11.82 -21.75
CA LEU A 149 9.95 10.91 -20.88
C LEU A 149 9.39 9.69 -21.66
N ALA A 150 9.01 9.92 -22.90
CA ALA A 150 8.54 8.84 -23.77
C ALA A 150 9.66 7.82 -24.07
N ASP A 151 10.91 8.29 -24.23
CA ASP A 151 12.07 7.41 -24.45
C ASP A 151 12.42 6.57 -23.21
N GLU A 152 12.29 7.12 -22.00
CA GLU A 152 12.42 6.33 -20.77
C GLU A 152 11.40 5.16 -20.70
N LEU A 153 10.14 5.41 -21.06
CA LEU A 153 9.10 4.38 -21.04
C LEU A 153 9.36 3.22 -22.01
N ARG A 154 10.16 3.43 -23.07
CA ARG A 154 10.53 2.38 -24.03
C ARG A 154 11.60 1.43 -23.52
N ALA A 155 12.46 1.90 -22.62
CA ALA A 155 13.58 1.14 -22.08
C ALA A 155 13.43 1.02 -20.55
N PRO A 156 12.49 0.20 -20.06
CA PRO A 156 12.30 0.00 -18.63
C PRO A 156 13.47 -0.75 -18.02
N LEU A 157 13.82 -0.40 -16.80
CA LEU A 157 14.76 -1.18 -15.97
C LEU A 157 14.11 -2.49 -15.51
N ALA A 158 14.92 -3.51 -15.23
CA ALA A 158 14.44 -4.76 -14.65
C ALA A 158 13.64 -4.56 -13.36
N LEU A 159 14.02 -3.58 -12.52
CA LEU A 159 13.25 -3.20 -11.33
C LEU A 159 11.82 -2.71 -11.64
N GLU A 160 11.61 -2.07 -12.79
CA GLU A 160 10.29 -1.55 -13.18
C GLU A 160 9.34 -2.66 -13.63
N LEU A 161 9.88 -3.83 -13.99
CA LEU A 161 9.12 -5.01 -14.40
C LEU A 161 8.76 -5.93 -13.22
N GLN A 162 9.24 -5.61 -12.01
CA GLN A 162 9.00 -6.39 -10.81
C GLN A 162 7.65 -6.03 -10.17
N PRO A 163 6.80 -7.03 -9.87
CA PRO A 163 5.51 -6.75 -9.22
C PRO A 163 5.71 -6.23 -7.81
N ALA A 164 5.03 -5.13 -7.47
CA ALA A 164 4.97 -4.58 -6.12
C ALA A 164 3.60 -4.86 -5.47
N TYR A 165 3.62 -4.96 -4.16
CA TYR A 165 2.45 -5.22 -3.32
C TYR A 165 1.86 -3.91 -2.79
N LEU A 166 0.52 -3.78 -2.81
CA LEU A 166 -0.20 -2.63 -2.27
C LEU A 166 -0.75 -2.91 -0.87
N TRP A 167 -0.58 -1.95 0.05
CA TRP A 167 -0.91 -2.13 1.46
C TRP A 167 -2.39 -1.99 1.79
N GLY A 168 -3.19 -1.27 0.99
CA GLY A 168 -4.60 -1.01 1.24
C GLY A 168 -5.52 -2.02 0.56
N SER A 169 -5.47 -2.08 -0.76
CA SER A 169 -6.27 -3.00 -1.58
C SER A 169 -5.79 -4.44 -1.52
N HIS A 170 -4.57 -4.67 -1.04
CA HIS A 170 -3.91 -5.97 -1.01
C HIS A 170 -3.73 -6.58 -2.41
N THR A 171 -3.64 -5.74 -3.43
CA THR A 171 -3.37 -6.12 -4.80
C THR A 171 -1.91 -5.90 -5.14
N ARG A 172 -1.50 -6.37 -6.31
CA ARG A 172 -0.17 -6.08 -6.88
C ARG A 172 -0.30 -5.19 -8.10
N PHE A 173 0.72 -4.41 -8.36
CA PHE A 173 0.96 -3.84 -9.67
C PHE A 173 2.35 -4.28 -10.16
N GLY A 174 2.48 -4.59 -11.45
CA GLY A 174 3.75 -5.06 -12.04
C GLY A 174 4.19 -4.22 -13.21
N ARG A 175 3.37 -3.25 -13.62
CA ARG A 175 3.57 -2.43 -14.81
C ARG A 175 3.02 -1.04 -14.57
N ALA A 176 3.53 -0.05 -15.30
CA ALA A 176 2.98 1.31 -15.29
C ALA A 176 1.46 1.32 -15.61
N ALA A 177 1.00 0.38 -16.45
CA ALA A 177 -0.40 0.20 -16.75
C ALA A 177 -1.25 -0.17 -15.52
N ASP A 178 -0.70 -0.92 -14.57
CA ASP A 178 -1.42 -1.31 -13.37
C ASP A 178 -1.64 -0.13 -12.41
N LEU A 179 -0.73 0.86 -12.40
CA LEU A 179 -0.90 2.09 -11.63
C LEU A 179 -2.13 2.88 -12.06
N TYR A 180 -2.43 2.89 -13.34
CA TYR A 180 -3.59 3.60 -13.87
C TYR A 180 -4.90 3.12 -13.22
N LEU A 181 -5.03 1.84 -12.93
CA LEU A 181 -6.20 1.26 -12.26
C LEU A 181 -6.47 1.90 -10.89
N HIS A 182 -5.47 2.51 -10.28
CA HIS A 182 -5.53 3.16 -8.97
C HIS A 182 -5.56 4.70 -9.03
N LEU A 183 -5.38 5.30 -10.23
CA LEU A 183 -5.23 6.75 -10.42
C LEU A 183 -6.30 7.35 -11.33
N THR A 184 -7.54 6.89 -11.25
CA THR A 184 -8.61 7.33 -12.16
C THR A 184 -9.14 8.71 -11.77
N HIS A 185 -9.44 9.54 -12.80
CA HIS A 185 -10.03 10.89 -12.67
C HIS A 185 -9.28 11.89 -11.77
N GLY A 186 -7.97 11.74 -11.63
CA GLY A 186 -7.17 12.62 -10.81
C GLY A 186 -7.37 12.43 -9.31
N VAL A 187 -7.93 11.29 -8.91
CA VAL A 187 -8.05 10.85 -7.52
C VAL A 187 -7.44 9.47 -7.39
N VAL A 188 -6.82 9.19 -6.24
CA VAL A 188 -6.20 7.89 -6.00
C VAL A 188 -7.26 6.80 -5.99
N TYR A 189 -8.41 7.10 -5.44
CA TYR A 189 -9.57 6.21 -5.48
C TYR A 189 -10.87 7.04 -5.47
N GLU A 190 -11.91 6.45 -6.03
CA GLU A 190 -13.29 6.87 -5.84
C GLU A 190 -13.95 5.90 -4.88
N ASN A 191 -14.03 6.26 -3.63
CA ASN A 191 -14.58 5.38 -2.63
C ASN A 191 -16.08 5.64 -2.49
N ARG A 192 -16.87 5.01 -3.34
CA ARG A 192 -18.31 5.03 -3.31
C ARG A 192 -18.84 3.62 -3.43
N TYR A 193 -18.61 2.80 -2.42
CA TYR A 193 -19.23 1.49 -2.36
C TYR A 193 -19.86 1.28 -0.99
N ALA A 194 -21.05 0.71 -1.03
CA ALA A 194 -21.75 0.34 0.18
C ALA A 194 -21.40 -1.08 0.60
N TRP A 195 -21.29 -1.31 1.89
CA TRP A 195 -21.34 -2.65 2.42
C TRP A 195 -22.70 -3.31 2.06
N PRO A 196 -22.81 -4.56 1.56
CA PRO A 196 -21.75 -5.55 1.46
C PRO A 196 -21.03 -5.63 0.09
N PHE A 197 -21.29 -4.72 -0.84
CA PHE A 197 -20.80 -4.77 -2.23
C PHE A 197 -19.35 -4.27 -2.30
N LYS A 198 -18.42 -5.01 -1.73
CA LYS A 198 -17.02 -4.61 -1.61
C LYS A 198 -16.26 -4.66 -2.94
N ILE A 199 -16.29 -3.56 -3.68
CA ILE A 199 -15.23 -3.30 -4.64
C ILE A 199 -14.21 -2.41 -3.94
N ARG A 200 -13.05 -2.95 -3.59
CA ARG A 200 -11.96 -2.15 -3.03
C ARG A 200 -11.31 -1.36 -4.15
N VAL A 201 -11.42 -0.07 -4.03
CA VAL A 201 -10.64 0.88 -4.81
C VAL A 201 -9.41 1.28 -3.98
N ALA A 202 -8.33 1.73 -4.60
CA ALA A 202 -7.13 2.18 -3.92
C ALA A 202 -7.44 3.27 -2.87
N SER A 203 -6.80 3.17 -1.72
CA SER A 203 -6.90 4.12 -0.62
C SER A 203 -5.62 4.94 -0.47
N GLU A 204 -5.57 5.88 0.46
CA GLU A 204 -4.35 6.60 0.81
C GLU A 204 -3.22 5.65 1.24
N ASN A 205 -3.57 4.47 1.77
CA ASN A 205 -2.59 3.44 2.11
C ASN A 205 -1.93 2.85 0.86
N ASP A 206 -2.70 2.65 -0.22
CA ASP A 206 -2.15 2.27 -1.52
C ASP A 206 -1.36 3.40 -2.16
N ALA A 207 -1.85 4.64 -2.03
CA ALA A 207 -1.13 5.83 -2.52
C ALA A 207 0.25 5.97 -1.87
N HIS A 208 0.35 5.73 -0.57
CA HIS A 208 1.62 5.74 0.14
C HIS A 208 2.55 4.60 -0.36
N ALA A 209 2.03 3.37 -0.50
CA ALA A 209 2.80 2.26 -1.06
C ALA A 209 3.33 2.55 -2.48
N ILE A 210 2.47 3.09 -3.36
CA ILE A 210 2.84 3.54 -4.71
C ILE A 210 3.90 4.64 -4.64
N GLY A 211 3.76 5.63 -3.76
CA GLY A 211 4.71 6.71 -3.56
C GLY A 211 6.09 6.19 -3.16
N VAL A 212 6.16 5.23 -2.24
CA VAL A 212 7.42 4.58 -1.82
C VAL A 212 8.07 3.83 -2.99
N GLN A 213 7.29 3.07 -3.76
CA GLN A 213 7.78 2.35 -4.94
C GLN A 213 8.34 3.30 -6.00
N LEU A 214 7.57 4.34 -6.35
CA LEU A 214 7.99 5.34 -7.35
C LEU A 214 9.24 6.11 -6.91
N ALA A 215 9.34 6.47 -5.63
CA ALA A 215 10.54 7.09 -5.09
C ALA A 215 11.76 6.15 -5.21
N GLY A 216 11.58 4.85 -5.00
CA GLY A 216 12.62 3.84 -5.21
C GLY A 216 13.08 3.76 -6.66
N LEU A 217 12.18 3.68 -7.60
CA LEU A 217 12.47 3.64 -9.03
C LEU A 217 13.14 4.94 -9.53
N GLN A 218 12.65 6.09 -9.08
CA GLN A 218 13.28 7.38 -9.41
C GLN A 218 14.72 7.45 -8.92
N ARG A 219 15.01 6.95 -7.72
CA ARG A 219 16.38 6.94 -7.17
C ARG A 219 17.28 5.93 -7.86
N ALA A 220 16.76 4.78 -8.26
CA ALA A 220 17.54 3.69 -8.87
C ALA A 220 18.22 4.14 -10.16
N GLY A 221 17.50 4.76 -11.08
CA GLY A 221 18.01 5.13 -12.39
C GLY A 221 17.75 6.57 -12.81
N GLY A 222 17.38 7.47 -11.90
CA GLY A 222 17.00 8.84 -12.24
C GLY A 222 15.71 8.91 -13.07
N ARG A 223 14.84 7.89 -12.98
CA ARG A 223 13.64 7.73 -13.82
C ARG A 223 12.67 8.89 -13.64
N ALA A 224 12.63 9.79 -14.59
CA ALA A 224 11.82 11.01 -14.52
C ALA A 224 10.32 10.72 -14.57
N TRP A 225 9.89 9.66 -15.30
CA TRP A 225 8.48 9.23 -15.33
C TRP A 225 7.99 8.78 -13.96
N ALA A 226 8.84 8.12 -13.16
CA ALA A 226 8.47 7.70 -11.79
C ALA A 226 8.27 8.92 -10.89
N GLY A 227 9.13 9.93 -11.02
CA GLY A 227 8.96 11.22 -10.33
C GLY A 227 7.68 11.95 -10.75
N LEU A 228 7.34 11.92 -12.03
CA LEU A 228 6.09 12.48 -12.56
C LEU A 228 4.86 11.82 -11.91
N LEU A 229 4.80 10.49 -11.91
CA LEU A 229 3.67 9.77 -11.29
C LEU A 229 3.63 9.95 -9.78
N SER A 230 4.77 10.04 -9.10
CA SER A 230 4.83 10.33 -7.65
C SER A 230 4.18 11.68 -7.32
N ARG A 231 4.47 12.73 -8.10
CA ARG A 231 3.82 14.05 -7.94
C ARG A 231 2.33 13.99 -8.24
N GLN A 232 1.90 13.22 -9.24
CA GLN A 232 0.49 13.02 -9.52
C GLN A 232 -0.26 12.35 -8.36
N VAL A 233 0.30 11.27 -7.81
CA VAL A 233 -0.28 10.56 -6.65
C VAL A 233 -0.43 11.51 -5.47
N LEU A 234 0.59 12.30 -5.19
CA LEU A 234 0.56 13.32 -4.13
C LEU A 234 -0.53 14.37 -4.38
N ALA A 235 -0.61 14.90 -5.60
CA ALA A 235 -1.65 15.88 -5.96
C ALA A 235 -3.05 15.30 -5.78
N CYS A 236 -3.27 14.05 -6.18
CA CYS A 236 -4.55 13.35 -5.99
C CYS A 236 -4.92 13.21 -4.51
N VAL A 237 -3.96 12.88 -3.65
CA VAL A 237 -4.19 12.75 -2.20
C VAL A 237 -4.51 14.11 -1.58
N VAL A 238 -3.73 15.16 -1.91
CA VAL A 238 -3.97 16.52 -1.40
C VAL A 238 -5.35 17.04 -1.82
N ASP A 239 -5.76 16.80 -3.07
CA ASP A 239 -7.06 17.22 -3.61
C ASP A 239 -8.26 16.51 -2.92
N ARG A 240 -8.05 15.29 -2.47
CA ARG A 240 -9.09 14.53 -1.76
C ARG A 240 -9.30 14.95 -0.31
N LEU A 241 -8.35 15.67 0.28
CA LEU A 241 -8.46 16.09 1.67
C LEU A 241 -9.59 17.14 1.81
N GLY A 242 -10.57 16.82 2.65
CA GLY A 242 -11.67 17.72 2.95
C GLY A 242 -11.22 19.06 3.58
N PRO A 243 -12.06 20.09 3.53
CA PRO A 243 -11.75 21.38 4.14
C PRO A 243 -11.57 21.28 5.66
N ASP A 244 -12.19 20.30 6.30
CA ASP A 244 -12.06 19.96 7.72
C ASP A 244 -10.80 19.16 8.05
N GLY A 245 -10.01 18.80 7.03
CA GLY A 245 -8.80 18.00 7.17
C GLY A 245 -9.04 16.49 7.19
N ALA A 246 -10.25 16.01 6.91
CA ALA A 246 -10.58 14.59 6.88
C ALA A 246 -10.48 14.00 5.49
N PHE A 247 -10.00 12.76 5.41
CA PHE A 247 -10.25 11.89 4.27
C PHE A 247 -11.54 11.11 4.52
N ARG A 248 -12.43 11.08 3.55
CA ARG A 248 -13.68 10.31 3.61
C ARG A 248 -13.52 9.00 2.84
N HIS A 249 -13.75 7.89 3.50
CA HIS A 249 -13.43 6.57 2.98
C HIS A 249 -14.67 5.72 2.67
N GLY A 250 -15.69 5.76 3.52
CA GLY A 250 -16.88 4.95 3.37
C GLY A 250 -16.57 3.45 3.31
N VAL A 251 -15.64 2.98 4.15
CA VAL A 251 -15.20 1.57 4.14
C VAL A 251 -16.33 0.63 4.56
N TRP A 252 -17.23 1.13 5.41
CA TRP A 252 -18.23 0.32 6.10
C TRP A 252 -19.67 0.77 5.85
N THR A 253 -19.87 2.07 5.57
CA THR A 253 -21.22 2.63 5.42
C THR A 253 -21.29 3.62 4.25
N ASP A 254 -22.51 3.92 3.80
CA ASP A 254 -22.78 4.98 2.79
C ASP A 254 -22.55 6.38 3.33
N GLY A 255 -22.39 6.54 4.64
CA GLY A 255 -22.12 7.82 5.30
C GLY A 255 -20.73 8.37 5.04
N MET A 256 -19.91 7.66 4.27
CA MET A 256 -18.53 8.06 3.93
C MET A 256 -17.71 8.38 5.17
N GLU A 257 -17.74 7.51 6.17
CA GLU A 257 -16.96 7.63 7.39
C GLU A 257 -15.45 7.65 7.12
N SER A 258 -14.71 8.30 8.00
CA SER A 258 -13.24 8.33 7.97
C SER A 258 -12.67 7.09 8.66
N HIS A 259 -11.66 6.48 8.01
CA HIS A 259 -10.89 5.36 8.58
C HIS A 259 -9.48 5.86 8.93
N TYR A 260 -9.19 5.99 10.21
CA TYR A 260 -8.02 6.75 10.68
C TYR A 260 -6.67 6.10 10.35
N ARG A 261 -6.63 4.78 10.19
CA ARG A 261 -5.41 4.09 9.70
C ARG A 261 -5.08 4.50 8.26
N LEU A 262 -6.08 4.63 7.39
CA LEU A 262 -5.88 5.10 6.01
C LEU A 262 -5.53 6.59 5.98
N HIS A 263 -6.13 7.37 6.87
CA HIS A 263 -5.82 8.79 7.05
C HIS A 263 -4.34 9.02 7.37
N CYS A 264 -3.75 8.23 8.29
CA CYS A 264 -2.33 8.30 8.62
C CYS A 264 -1.45 8.09 7.38
N SER A 265 -1.83 7.18 6.47
CA SER A 265 -1.07 6.90 5.25
C SER A 265 -1.02 8.09 4.29
N GLY A 266 -2.14 8.86 4.18
CA GLY A 266 -2.14 10.13 3.45
C GLY A 266 -1.18 11.15 4.06
N MET A 267 -1.13 11.23 5.39
CA MET A 267 -0.15 12.07 6.09
C MET A 267 1.29 11.62 5.83
N HIS A 268 1.56 10.31 5.85
CA HIS A 268 2.90 9.77 5.56
C HIS A 268 3.36 10.13 4.15
N LEU A 269 2.50 9.99 3.14
CA LEU A 269 2.82 10.39 1.76
C LEU A 269 3.16 11.89 1.67
N MET A 270 2.37 12.76 2.31
CA MET A 270 2.65 14.20 2.35
C MET A 270 3.99 14.51 3.05
N MET A 271 4.29 13.82 4.16
CA MET A 271 5.56 13.97 4.88
C MET A 271 6.76 13.46 4.08
N ASP A 272 6.60 12.38 3.32
CA ASP A 272 7.65 11.86 2.44
C ASP A 272 7.98 12.84 1.32
N ALA A 273 6.96 13.55 0.79
CA ALA A 273 7.15 14.61 -0.20
C ALA A 273 7.86 15.82 0.40
N LEU A 274 7.43 16.29 1.57
CA LEU A 274 8.06 17.43 2.26
C LEU A 274 9.50 17.15 2.69
N ALA A 275 9.84 15.89 2.99
CA ALA A 275 11.21 15.48 3.28
C ALA A 275 12.13 15.56 2.03
N GLN A 276 11.59 15.61 0.81
CA GLN A 276 12.33 15.81 -0.43
C GLN A 276 12.51 17.30 -0.77
N GLY A 277 11.58 18.16 -0.34
CA GLY A 277 11.63 19.60 -0.56
C GLY A 277 10.38 20.32 -0.06
N PRO A 278 10.48 21.60 0.28
CA PRO A 278 9.36 22.38 0.81
C PRO A 278 8.28 22.59 -0.24
N ASP A 279 7.02 22.42 0.16
CA ASP A 279 5.82 22.73 -0.61
C ASP A 279 4.74 23.26 0.34
N ALA A 280 4.37 24.55 0.19
CA ALA A 280 3.46 25.22 1.08
C ALA A 280 2.03 24.66 1.03
N GLN A 281 1.57 24.15 -0.13
CA GLN A 281 0.24 23.57 -0.26
C GLN A 281 0.16 22.20 0.44
N VAL A 282 1.19 21.37 0.23
CA VAL A 282 1.31 20.06 0.89
C VAL A 282 1.44 20.24 2.40
N GLU A 283 2.25 21.21 2.87
CA GLU A 283 2.39 21.50 4.29
C GLU A 283 1.06 21.99 4.90
N ALA A 284 0.34 22.88 4.23
CA ALA A 284 -0.96 23.35 4.70
C ALA A 284 -2.00 22.21 4.76
N ALA A 285 -1.99 21.29 3.79
CA ALA A 285 -2.82 20.08 3.80
C ALA A 285 -2.44 19.16 4.96
N LEU A 286 -1.16 18.89 5.16
CA LEU A 286 -0.66 18.08 6.27
C LEU A 286 -1.05 18.66 7.63
N ARG A 287 -0.95 19.99 7.84
CA ARG A 287 -1.36 20.65 9.07
C ARG A 287 -2.86 20.45 9.37
N ARG A 288 -3.72 20.51 8.33
CA ARG A 288 -5.16 20.24 8.50
C ARG A 288 -5.42 18.77 8.84
N ALA A 289 -4.76 17.85 8.12
CA ALA A 289 -4.89 16.41 8.35
C ALA A 289 -4.43 16.00 9.76
N ALA A 290 -3.31 16.56 10.23
CA ALA A 290 -2.80 16.33 11.59
C ALA A 290 -3.76 16.88 12.66
N ALA A 291 -4.31 18.07 12.45
CA ALA A 291 -5.28 18.67 13.37
C ALA A 291 -6.58 17.86 13.47
N PHE A 292 -7.04 17.29 12.35
CA PHE A 292 -8.18 16.38 12.34
C PHE A 292 -7.87 15.10 13.11
N LEU A 293 -6.77 14.40 12.77
CA LEU A 293 -6.38 13.14 13.42
C LEU A 293 -6.22 13.29 14.93
N ALA A 294 -5.60 14.39 15.36
CA ALA A 294 -5.35 14.66 16.77
C ALA A 294 -6.62 14.77 17.63
N GLN A 295 -7.79 14.97 17.03
CA GLN A 295 -9.07 15.00 17.71
C GLN A 295 -9.73 13.60 17.82
N GLN A 296 -9.25 12.62 17.04
CA GLN A 296 -9.87 11.31 16.91
C GLN A 296 -9.31 10.32 17.94
N HIS A 297 -9.53 10.59 19.20
CA HIS A 297 -9.01 9.76 20.28
C HIS A 297 -9.94 9.70 21.48
N GLU A 298 -9.68 8.75 22.35
CA GLU A 298 -10.33 8.59 23.64
C GLU A 298 -9.27 8.53 24.76
N ARG A 299 -9.60 9.03 25.93
CA ARG A 299 -8.73 8.94 27.12
C ARG A 299 -9.05 7.69 27.91
N LEU A 300 -8.10 6.77 27.97
CA LEU A 300 -8.10 5.61 28.85
C LEU A 300 -7.51 5.96 30.23
N ALA A 301 -7.62 5.04 31.18
CA ALA A 301 -6.96 5.18 32.48
C ALA A 301 -5.42 5.34 32.38
N ALA A 302 -4.81 4.78 31.34
CA ALA A 302 -3.36 4.78 31.12
C ALA A 302 -2.86 5.86 30.14
N GLY A 303 -3.73 6.68 29.59
CA GLY A 303 -3.38 7.70 28.59
C GLY A 303 -4.34 7.70 27.39
N VAL A 304 -3.90 8.26 26.28
CA VAL A 304 -4.70 8.43 25.07
C VAL A 304 -4.64 7.20 24.17
N TRP A 305 -5.80 6.82 23.60
CA TRP A 305 -5.91 5.81 22.55
C TRP A 305 -6.65 6.37 21.35
N PHE A 306 -6.01 6.30 20.17
CA PHE A 306 -6.64 6.73 18.92
C PHE A 306 -7.70 5.74 18.48
N LEU A 307 -8.85 6.26 18.03
CA LEU A 307 -9.92 5.47 17.43
C LEU A 307 -9.45 4.91 16.08
N HIS A 308 -10.03 3.81 15.67
CA HIS A 308 -9.72 3.18 14.40
C HIS A 308 -10.55 3.75 13.25
N ASP A 309 -11.79 4.09 13.58
CA ASP A 309 -12.79 4.48 12.61
C ASP A 309 -13.77 5.50 13.22
N GLU A 310 -14.37 6.34 12.39
CA GLU A 310 -15.36 7.33 12.82
C GLU A 310 -16.61 6.67 13.45
N LEU A 311 -16.89 5.40 13.15
CA LEU A 311 -17.98 4.67 13.76
C LEU A 311 -17.76 4.43 15.27
N GLU A 312 -16.52 4.39 15.75
CA GLU A 312 -16.20 4.23 17.17
C GLU A 312 -16.53 5.46 18.03
N LEU A 313 -16.93 6.59 17.43
CA LEU A 313 -17.33 7.78 18.17
C LEU A 313 -18.60 7.58 19.02
N SER A 314 -19.48 6.66 18.66
CA SER A 314 -20.63 6.30 19.49
C SER A 314 -21.15 4.89 19.19
N VAL A 315 -21.91 4.33 20.16
CA VAL A 315 -22.59 3.04 20.00
C VAL A 315 -23.60 3.07 18.85
N GLU A 316 -24.26 4.21 18.64
CA GLU A 316 -25.25 4.40 17.56
C GLU A 316 -24.57 4.33 16.18
N ARG A 317 -23.41 4.95 16.04
CA ARG A 317 -22.60 4.88 14.79
C ARG A 317 -22.09 3.46 14.58
N MET A 318 -21.55 2.79 15.60
CA MET A 318 -21.07 1.40 15.50
C MET A 318 -22.16 0.43 15.02
N LYS A 319 -23.43 0.64 15.40
CA LYS A 319 -24.58 -0.17 14.94
C LYS A 319 -24.91 0.02 13.45
N GLN A 320 -24.49 1.12 12.84
CA GLN A 320 -24.68 1.36 11.40
C GLN A 320 -23.69 0.57 10.54
N GLY A 321 -22.53 0.20 11.11
CA GLY A 321 -21.52 -0.60 10.44
C GLY A 321 -21.74 -2.11 10.58
N PRO A 322 -20.90 -2.92 9.93
CA PRO A 322 -21.00 -4.39 9.95
C PRO A 322 -20.42 -5.00 11.23
N PHE A 323 -19.98 -4.20 12.18
CA PHE A 323 -19.23 -4.67 13.32
C PHE A 323 -20.11 -5.43 14.33
N ARG A 324 -19.61 -6.59 14.75
CA ARG A 324 -20.11 -7.31 15.92
C ARG A 324 -19.05 -7.23 17.01
N TRP A 325 -19.30 -6.44 18.05
CA TRP A 325 -18.35 -6.23 19.14
C TRP A 325 -18.99 -6.55 20.51
N VAL A 326 -18.16 -6.65 21.52
CA VAL A 326 -18.57 -6.75 22.91
C VAL A 326 -18.55 -5.36 23.52
N ALA A 327 -19.71 -4.85 23.92
CA ALA A 327 -19.78 -3.62 24.70
C ALA A 327 -19.03 -3.82 26.03
N SER A 328 -17.99 -3.03 26.26
CA SER A 328 -17.11 -3.16 27.42
C SER A 328 -16.50 -1.82 27.76
N ARG A 329 -16.35 -1.56 29.05
CA ARG A 329 -15.66 -0.38 29.59
C ARG A 329 -14.30 -0.72 30.21
N ALA A 330 -13.72 -1.83 29.78
CA ALA A 330 -12.39 -2.26 30.21
C ALA A 330 -11.37 -1.15 29.95
N LEU A 331 -10.44 -0.95 30.88
CA LEU A 331 -9.41 0.12 30.83
C LEU A 331 -9.95 1.56 30.83
N GLY A 332 -11.23 1.75 31.15
CA GLY A 332 -11.89 3.06 31.13
C GLY A 332 -12.37 3.54 29.76
N LYS A 333 -12.32 2.67 28.73
CA LYS A 333 -12.79 3.01 27.39
C LYS A 333 -14.31 3.11 27.27
N SER A 334 -14.81 3.82 26.26
CA SER A 334 -16.21 3.78 25.83
C SER A 334 -16.61 2.38 25.32
N GLU A 335 -17.90 2.12 25.27
CA GLU A 335 -18.43 0.83 24.78
C GLU A 335 -18.18 0.64 23.28
N ALA A 336 -18.10 1.72 22.50
CA ALA A 336 -17.90 1.70 21.06
C ALA A 336 -16.45 1.44 20.66
N ASN A 337 -15.49 1.88 21.45
CA ASN A 337 -14.06 1.76 21.11
C ASN A 337 -13.60 0.30 21.19
N MET A 338 -13.08 -0.22 20.08
CA MET A 338 -12.61 -1.61 19.96
C MET A 338 -11.16 -1.80 20.47
N LEU A 339 -10.44 -0.71 20.73
CA LEU A 339 -8.99 -0.68 21.02
C LEU A 339 -8.15 -1.40 19.94
N VAL A 340 -8.21 -0.87 18.75
CA VAL A 340 -7.46 -1.41 17.60
C VAL A 340 -6.00 -0.97 17.68
N LEU A 341 -5.06 -1.93 17.67
CA LEU A 341 -3.65 -1.69 17.94
C LEU A 341 -2.93 -0.96 16.80
N ASN A 342 -3.12 -1.40 15.55
CA ASN A 342 -2.37 -0.84 14.41
C ASN A 342 -2.64 0.65 14.19
N THR A 343 -3.86 1.14 14.44
CA THR A 343 -4.16 2.57 14.33
C THR A 343 -3.53 3.37 15.47
N GLN A 344 -3.54 2.84 16.71
CA GLN A 344 -2.84 3.45 17.84
C GLN A 344 -1.35 3.68 17.55
N LEU A 345 -0.68 2.66 17.00
CA LEU A 345 0.74 2.74 16.67
C LEU A 345 0.98 3.74 15.54
N ASP A 346 0.22 3.66 14.46
CA ASP A 346 0.43 4.48 13.27
C ASP A 346 0.08 5.95 13.49
N ALA A 347 -0.99 6.26 14.22
CA ALA A 347 -1.35 7.63 14.57
C ALA A 347 -0.27 8.29 15.45
N SER A 348 0.31 7.52 16.39
CA SER A 348 1.43 8.00 17.21
C SER A 348 2.66 8.30 16.34
N ILE A 349 2.98 7.43 15.37
CA ILE A 349 4.07 7.63 14.41
C ILE A 349 3.80 8.86 13.54
N ALA A 350 2.59 8.98 12.99
CA ALA A 350 2.23 10.06 12.08
C ALA A 350 2.34 11.44 12.74
N LEU A 351 1.82 11.59 13.95
CA LEU A 351 1.90 12.87 14.69
C LEU A 351 3.31 13.20 15.18
N ASP A 352 4.13 12.21 15.50
CA ASP A 352 5.52 12.44 15.84
C ASP A 352 6.38 12.80 14.63
N ARG A 353 6.15 12.15 13.46
CA ARG A 353 6.76 12.54 12.18
C ARG A 353 6.33 13.95 11.75
N TYR A 354 5.06 14.30 11.98
CA TYR A 354 4.56 15.65 11.70
C TYR A 354 5.40 16.70 12.41
N ARG A 355 5.71 16.49 13.70
CA ARG A 355 6.59 17.39 14.47
C ARG A 355 7.97 17.52 13.81
N ASP A 356 8.58 16.41 13.43
CA ASP A 356 9.92 16.42 12.82
C ASP A 356 9.96 17.17 11.48
N ILE A 357 8.89 17.08 10.68
CA ILE A 357 8.81 17.71 9.35
C ILE A 357 8.45 19.19 9.43
N THR A 358 7.54 19.57 10.36
CA THR A 358 7.00 20.95 10.43
C THR A 358 7.60 21.79 11.52
N GLY A 359 8.31 21.19 12.49
CA GLY A 359 8.77 21.86 13.72
C GLY A 359 7.65 22.24 14.70
N ASP A 360 6.41 21.79 14.46
CA ASP A 360 5.23 22.14 15.27
C ASP A 360 5.03 21.14 16.41
N GLU A 361 5.26 21.59 17.65
CA GLU A 361 5.18 20.78 18.87
C GLU A 361 3.75 20.61 19.43
N LYS A 362 2.73 21.13 18.74
CA LYS A 362 1.34 21.19 19.22
C LYS A 362 0.79 19.85 19.72
N PHE A 363 1.23 18.73 19.13
CA PHE A 363 0.72 17.39 19.45
C PHE A 363 1.69 16.55 20.31
N ALA A 364 2.80 17.12 20.79
CA ALA A 364 3.83 16.38 21.52
C ALA A 364 3.29 15.72 22.80
N GLU A 365 2.48 16.45 23.60
CA GLU A 365 1.86 15.89 24.81
C GLU A 365 0.85 14.78 24.49
N LEU A 366 0.09 14.91 23.39
CA LEU A 366 -0.85 13.89 22.93
C LEU A 366 -0.12 12.60 22.57
N VAL A 367 0.98 12.71 21.81
CA VAL A 367 1.83 11.58 21.44
C VAL A 367 2.45 10.93 22.68
N MET A 368 2.92 11.70 23.63
CA MET A 368 3.48 11.19 24.88
C MET A 368 2.44 10.41 25.69
N SER A 369 1.22 10.93 25.79
CA SER A 369 0.10 10.25 26.45
C SER A 369 -0.31 8.97 25.70
N ALA A 370 -0.29 8.98 24.37
CA ALA A 370 -0.56 7.80 23.55
C ALA A 370 0.50 6.71 23.74
N ARG A 371 1.78 7.09 23.86
CA ARG A 371 2.88 6.16 24.17
C ARG A 371 2.70 5.48 25.53
N GLN A 372 2.29 6.23 26.55
CA GLN A 372 2.01 5.67 27.89
C GLN A 372 0.90 4.62 27.83
N ALA A 373 -0.21 4.92 27.11
CA ALA A 373 -1.30 3.96 26.91
C ALA A 373 -0.83 2.71 26.14
N THR A 374 -0.03 2.90 25.09
CA THR A 374 0.53 1.79 24.30
C THR A 374 1.39 0.86 25.16
N GLN A 375 2.32 1.40 25.95
CA GLN A 375 3.15 0.64 26.88
C GLN A 375 2.30 -0.14 27.89
N ALA A 376 1.34 0.54 28.52
CA ALA A 376 0.47 -0.05 29.51
C ALA A 376 -0.35 -1.22 28.93
N VAL A 377 -1.00 -1.02 27.79
CA VAL A 377 -1.85 -2.04 27.16
C VAL A 377 -1.04 -3.22 26.64
N LEU A 378 0.09 -2.98 25.98
CA LEU A 378 0.98 -4.06 25.50
C LEU A 378 1.68 -4.81 26.66
N GLY A 379 1.83 -4.17 27.80
CA GLY A 379 2.40 -4.77 29.02
C GLY A 379 1.44 -5.63 29.81
N LEU A 380 0.12 -5.53 29.57
CA LEU A 380 -0.88 -6.26 30.34
C LEU A 380 -0.76 -7.78 30.19
N ARG A 381 -0.74 -8.49 31.33
CA ARG A 381 -0.68 -9.96 31.40
C ARG A 381 -1.70 -10.54 32.40
N PRO A 382 -2.96 -10.05 32.46
CA PRO A 382 -3.95 -10.59 33.39
C PRO A 382 -4.28 -12.04 33.03
N ALA A 383 -4.73 -12.82 34.01
CA ALA A 383 -5.22 -14.17 33.86
C ALA A 383 -4.27 -15.09 33.03
N GLU A 384 -2.96 -15.02 33.28
CA GLU A 384 -1.92 -15.67 32.49
C GLU A 384 -2.18 -17.18 32.30
N THR A 385 -2.54 -17.90 33.36
CA THR A 385 -2.81 -19.35 33.30
C THR A 385 -4.01 -19.67 32.39
N LEU A 386 -5.07 -18.88 32.51
CA LEU A 386 -6.26 -19.02 31.66
C LEU A 386 -5.90 -18.83 30.19
N TYR A 387 -5.17 -17.76 29.86
CA TYR A 387 -4.76 -17.49 28.48
C TYR A 387 -3.78 -18.54 27.96
N ARG A 388 -2.91 -19.11 28.78
CA ARG A 388 -2.06 -20.24 28.37
C ARG A 388 -2.88 -21.45 27.94
N CYS A 389 -3.90 -21.82 28.71
CA CYS A 389 -4.80 -22.91 28.34
C CYS A 389 -5.58 -22.60 27.05
N ILE A 390 -6.13 -21.38 26.94
CA ILE A 390 -6.86 -20.94 25.74
C ILE A 390 -5.96 -20.98 24.51
N PHE A 391 -4.78 -20.37 24.59
CA PHE A 391 -3.87 -20.27 23.43
C PHE A 391 -3.15 -21.56 23.11
N TRP A 392 -3.04 -22.52 24.06
CA TRP A 392 -2.68 -23.88 23.72
C TRP A 392 -3.73 -24.54 22.81
N CYS A 393 -5.03 -24.36 23.10
CA CYS A 393 -6.12 -24.86 22.25
C CYS A 393 -6.14 -24.11 20.89
N ILE A 394 -6.02 -22.79 20.90
CA ILE A 394 -6.00 -21.94 19.67
C ILE A 394 -4.79 -22.28 18.80
N GLY A 395 -3.63 -22.65 19.40
CA GLY A 395 -2.44 -23.10 18.68
C GLY A 395 -2.70 -24.24 17.71
N LEU A 396 -3.65 -25.13 18.03
CA LEU A 396 -4.08 -26.18 17.10
C LEU A 396 -4.74 -25.62 15.83
N SER A 397 -5.33 -24.41 15.90
CA SER A 397 -5.99 -23.75 14.76
C SER A 397 -5.02 -23.06 13.81
N PHE A 398 -3.79 -22.76 14.24
CA PHE A 398 -2.72 -22.26 13.37
C PHE A 398 -2.02 -23.38 12.57
N LEU A 399 -2.15 -24.64 12.99
CA LEU A 399 -1.50 -25.74 12.26
C LEU A 399 -2.02 -25.84 10.83
N PRO A 400 -1.14 -25.96 9.84
CA PRO A 400 -1.51 -26.18 8.44
C PRO A 400 -2.29 -27.48 8.26
N THR A 401 -3.09 -27.57 7.20
CA THR A 401 -4.02 -28.68 6.96
C THR A 401 -3.39 -30.07 7.02
N PRO A 402 -2.20 -30.32 6.44
CA PRO A 402 -1.57 -31.64 6.52
C PRO A 402 -1.23 -32.05 7.97
N GLN A 403 -0.64 -31.12 8.74
CA GLN A 403 -0.28 -31.36 10.14
C GLN A 403 -1.53 -31.51 11.02
N ALA A 404 -2.55 -30.69 10.79
CA ALA A 404 -3.84 -30.77 11.50
C ALA A 404 -4.54 -32.12 11.25
N SER A 405 -4.48 -32.66 10.04
CA SER A 405 -5.06 -33.94 9.66
C SER A 405 -4.35 -35.13 10.31
N ALA A 406 -3.04 -35.02 10.53
CA ALA A 406 -2.22 -36.03 11.20
C ALA A 406 -2.41 -36.08 12.73
N LEU A 407 -3.11 -35.11 13.33
CA LEU A 407 -3.38 -35.09 14.75
C LEU A 407 -4.25 -36.28 15.21
N PRO A 408 -4.08 -36.79 16.45
CA PRO A 408 -4.98 -37.73 17.06
C PRO A 408 -6.43 -37.23 17.07
N ALA A 409 -7.42 -38.13 17.00
CA ALA A 409 -8.84 -37.81 16.87
C ALA A 409 -9.31 -36.80 17.93
N TRP A 410 -8.89 -36.95 19.18
CA TRP A 410 -9.26 -36.03 20.26
C TRP A 410 -8.72 -34.61 20.06
N LYS A 411 -7.49 -34.44 19.53
CA LYS A 411 -6.95 -33.10 19.20
C LYS A 411 -7.68 -32.47 18.02
N ARG A 412 -8.10 -33.27 17.02
CA ARG A 412 -8.93 -32.77 15.91
C ARG A 412 -10.31 -32.33 16.41
N ALA A 413 -10.91 -33.09 17.31
CA ALA A 413 -12.18 -32.69 17.96
C ALA A 413 -12.02 -31.40 18.78
N LEU A 414 -10.94 -31.29 19.56
CA LEU A 414 -10.60 -30.09 20.31
C LEU A 414 -10.37 -28.88 19.41
N LYS A 415 -9.63 -29.03 18.30
CA LYS A 415 -9.46 -27.95 17.29
C LYS A 415 -10.82 -27.46 16.78
N ARG A 416 -11.76 -28.36 16.45
CA ARG A 416 -13.11 -28.02 15.99
C ARG A 416 -13.89 -27.28 17.08
N LEU A 417 -13.86 -27.77 18.31
CA LEU A 417 -14.52 -27.14 19.45
C LEU A 417 -13.94 -25.74 19.71
N THR A 418 -12.61 -25.60 19.66
CA THR A 418 -11.93 -24.31 19.83
C THR A 418 -12.43 -23.29 18.80
N TRP A 419 -12.47 -23.69 17.53
CA TRP A 419 -12.96 -22.83 16.46
C TRP A 419 -14.42 -22.42 16.64
N GLN A 420 -15.28 -23.36 16.99
CA GLN A 420 -16.72 -23.14 17.08
C GLN A 420 -17.15 -22.40 18.35
N THR A 421 -16.42 -22.55 19.46
CA THR A 421 -16.89 -22.06 20.77
C THR A 421 -15.93 -21.12 21.46
N LEU A 422 -14.64 -21.39 21.43
CA LEU A 422 -13.65 -20.63 22.20
C LEU A 422 -13.27 -19.33 21.50
N ILE A 423 -12.95 -19.40 20.20
CA ILE A 423 -12.58 -18.21 19.40
C ILE A 423 -13.71 -17.17 19.38
N PRO A 424 -14.99 -17.52 19.14
CA PRO A 424 -16.09 -16.54 19.19
C PRO A 424 -16.31 -15.88 20.57
N ARG A 425 -15.88 -16.55 21.65
CA ARG A 425 -15.98 -16.01 23.02
C ARG A 425 -14.74 -15.28 23.50
N LEU A 426 -13.67 -15.33 22.75
CA LEU A 426 -12.42 -14.67 23.12
C LEU A 426 -12.61 -13.17 23.40
N PRO A 427 -13.40 -12.39 22.63
CA PRO A 427 -13.66 -10.98 22.93
C PRO A 427 -14.34 -10.75 24.31
N ASP A 428 -15.25 -11.64 24.74
CA ASP A 428 -15.88 -11.54 26.05
C ASP A 428 -14.86 -11.77 27.18
N ILE A 429 -13.96 -12.74 26.99
CA ILE A 429 -12.86 -13.03 27.93
C ILE A 429 -11.90 -11.84 28.00
N LYS A 430 -11.52 -11.26 26.85
CA LYS A 430 -10.67 -10.08 26.79
C LYS A 430 -11.32 -8.83 27.39
N ALA A 431 -12.63 -8.68 27.24
CA ALA A 431 -13.37 -7.58 27.86
C ALA A 431 -13.30 -7.63 29.40
N ARG A 432 -13.24 -8.83 29.99
CA ARG A 432 -13.10 -9.04 31.43
C ARG A 432 -11.64 -9.03 31.90
N PHE A 433 -10.73 -9.58 31.13
CA PHE A 433 -9.30 -9.67 31.40
C PHE A 433 -8.51 -9.07 30.22
N PRO A 434 -8.42 -7.73 30.12
CA PRO A 434 -7.90 -7.03 28.95
C PRO A 434 -6.49 -7.47 28.57
N ARG A 435 -6.30 -7.94 27.34
CA ARG A 435 -5.03 -8.40 26.85
C ARG A 435 -4.99 -8.40 25.32
N LEU A 436 -3.91 -7.87 24.72
CA LEU A 436 -3.66 -7.92 23.28
C LEU A 436 -2.49 -8.87 22.91
N VAL A 437 -1.48 -8.97 23.78
CA VAL A 437 -0.33 -9.86 23.57
C VAL A 437 -0.54 -11.16 24.34
N MET A 438 -0.72 -12.24 23.61
CA MET A 438 -1.07 -13.54 24.15
C MET A 438 0.16 -14.37 24.58
N PRO A 439 0.01 -15.37 25.44
CA PRO A 439 1.10 -16.29 25.73
C PRO A 439 1.68 -16.92 24.48
N GLY A 440 3.01 -16.92 24.36
CA GLY A 440 3.71 -17.41 23.18
C GLY A 440 3.99 -16.34 22.11
N GLY A 441 3.45 -15.11 22.26
CA GLY A 441 3.81 -13.96 21.42
C GLY A 441 2.81 -13.62 20.32
N TYR A 442 1.65 -14.30 20.24
CA TYR A 442 0.59 -13.86 19.32
C TYR A 442 0.06 -12.49 19.73
N ILE A 443 -0.09 -11.59 18.77
CA ILE A 443 -0.59 -10.24 18.96
C ILE A 443 -1.94 -10.14 18.27
N ASP A 444 -2.99 -9.88 19.05
CA ASP A 444 -4.34 -9.72 18.50
C ASP A 444 -4.54 -8.32 17.92
N ARG A 445 -5.50 -8.19 17.01
CA ARG A 445 -5.82 -6.92 16.33
C ARG A 445 -6.39 -5.89 17.30
N GLU A 446 -7.40 -6.28 18.05
CA GLU A 446 -8.21 -5.42 18.91
C GLU A 446 -8.70 -6.16 20.16
N LEU A 447 -9.30 -5.42 21.08
CA LEU A 447 -9.77 -5.99 22.33
C LEU A 447 -11.14 -6.68 22.22
N THR A 448 -12.13 -6.05 21.58
CA THR A 448 -13.55 -6.42 21.76
C THR A 448 -14.30 -6.84 20.50
N LEU A 449 -13.70 -6.81 19.32
CA LEU A 449 -14.35 -7.23 18.07
C LEU A 449 -14.48 -8.76 18.00
N ARG A 450 -15.66 -9.26 17.60
CA ARG A 450 -15.96 -10.71 17.48
C ARG A 450 -15.40 -11.34 16.21
N THR A 451 -14.54 -10.66 15.49
CA THR A 451 -13.82 -11.20 14.33
C THR A 451 -12.44 -11.64 14.76
N TRP A 452 -12.06 -12.87 14.46
CA TRP A 452 -10.70 -13.33 14.70
C TRP A 452 -9.86 -13.10 13.44
N ALA A 453 -9.10 -12.02 13.46
CA ALA A 453 -8.28 -11.56 12.34
C ALA A 453 -6.79 -11.85 12.64
N HIS A 454 -6.39 -13.13 12.56
CA HIS A 454 -5.00 -13.53 12.86
C HIS A 454 -3.98 -13.07 11.80
N ASP A 455 -4.43 -12.70 10.62
CA ASP A 455 -3.70 -11.99 9.58
C ASP A 455 -3.18 -10.62 10.06
N TYR A 456 -3.92 -9.93 10.92
CA TYR A 456 -3.49 -8.67 11.54
C TYR A 456 -2.27 -8.81 12.45
N HIS A 457 -1.89 -10.03 12.82
CA HIS A 457 -0.64 -10.26 13.53
C HIS A 457 0.57 -9.78 12.70
N ALA A 458 0.58 -10.01 11.39
CA ALA A 458 1.62 -9.50 10.49
C ALA A 458 1.64 -7.97 10.39
N ILE A 459 0.44 -7.35 10.30
CA ILE A 459 0.30 -5.88 10.25
C ILE A 459 0.81 -5.27 11.56
N ASN A 460 0.45 -5.85 12.70
CA ASN A 460 0.92 -5.39 14.00
C ASN A 460 2.44 -5.51 14.15
N LEU A 461 3.08 -6.56 13.62
CA LEU A 461 4.54 -6.70 13.61
C LEU A 461 5.21 -5.59 12.79
N MET A 462 4.66 -5.27 11.63
CA MET A 462 5.15 -4.16 10.81
C MET A 462 5.04 -2.83 11.58
N ASP A 463 3.87 -2.52 12.14
CA ASP A 463 3.64 -1.26 12.84
C ASP A 463 4.44 -1.18 14.16
N LEU A 464 4.66 -2.30 14.87
CA LEU A 464 5.56 -2.35 16.04
C LEU A 464 7.02 -2.08 15.67
N ALA A 465 7.49 -2.59 14.53
CA ALA A 465 8.85 -2.31 14.07
C ALA A 465 9.01 -0.84 13.68
N ARG A 466 8.01 -0.25 12.99
CA ARG A 466 7.94 1.17 12.66
C ARG A 466 7.94 2.03 13.94
N TYR A 467 7.10 1.68 14.91
CA TYR A 467 6.99 2.37 16.19
C TYR A 467 8.29 2.31 16.99
N LEU A 468 8.91 1.13 17.10
CA LEU A 468 10.16 0.93 17.83
C LEU A 468 11.31 1.78 17.28
N ARG A 469 11.35 2.01 15.95
CA ARG A 469 12.34 2.89 15.33
C ARG A 469 12.26 4.31 15.85
N ARG A 470 11.06 4.78 16.17
CA ARG A 470 10.85 6.15 16.62
C ARG A 470 10.99 6.31 18.12
N PHE A 471 10.53 5.34 18.89
CA PHE A 471 10.33 5.55 20.33
C PHE A 471 11.22 4.71 21.23
N ASP A 472 12.02 3.80 20.67
CA ASP A 472 12.94 2.90 21.41
C ASP A 472 12.37 2.35 22.74
N ASP A 473 11.18 1.77 22.67
CA ASP A 473 10.41 1.31 23.82
C ASP A 473 10.74 -0.14 24.16
N PRO A 474 11.19 -0.45 25.39
CA PRO A 474 11.57 -1.81 25.79
C PRO A 474 10.39 -2.79 25.83
N VAL A 475 9.16 -2.32 26.12
CA VAL A 475 7.96 -3.17 26.11
C VAL A 475 7.63 -3.53 24.66
N VAL A 476 7.64 -2.55 23.75
CA VAL A 476 7.40 -2.76 22.32
C VAL A 476 8.46 -3.66 21.72
N ARG A 477 9.75 -3.44 22.05
CA ARG A 477 10.87 -4.30 21.59
C ARG A 477 10.64 -5.76 21.98
N ARG A 478 10.31 -6.03 23.23
CA ARG A 478 10.01 -7.38 23.72
C ARG A 478 8.81 -7.99 22.97
N VAL A 479 7.72 -7.26 22.82
CA VAL A 479 6.51 -7.72 22.11
C VAL A 479 6.80 -8.03 20.66
N LEU A 480 7.59 -7.19 19.97
CA LEU A 480 8.01 -7.43 18.59
C LEU A 480 8.83 -8.73 18.48
N VAL A 481 9.87 -8.91 19.31
CA VAL A 481 10.72 -10.10 19.27
C VAL A 481 9.94 -11.38 19.60
N GLU A 482 9.07 -11.34 20.61
CA GLU A 482 8.18 -12.47 20.95
C GLU A 482 7.22 -12.79 19.79
N GLY A 483 6.67 -11.77 19.13
CA GLY A 483 5.76 -11.93 18.00
C GLY A 483 6.44 -12.50 16.75
N LEU A 484 7.63 -12.03 16.42
CA LEU A 484 8.45 -12.59 15.33
C LEU A 484 8.75 -14.08 15.58
N ALA A 485 9.18 -14.42 16.81
CA ALA A 485 9.44 -15.79 17.21
C ALA A 485 8.16 -16.66 17.18
N PHE A 486 7.02 -16.11 17.56
CA PHE A 486 5.72 -16.80 17.44
C PHE A 486 5.41 -17.12 15.97
N THR A 487 5.53 -16.14 15.09
CA THR A 487 5.26 -16.31 13.65
C THR A 487 6.03 -17.48 13.06
N ARG A 488 7.30 -17.62 13.44
CA ARG A 488 8.18 -18.71 12.94
C ARG A 488 7.83 -20.09 13.51
N ARG A 489 7.31 -20.17 14.73
CA ARG A 489 7.10 -21.45 15.45
C ARG A 489 5.68 -21.99 15.37
N SER A 490 4.68 -21.13 15.10
CA SER A 490 3.28 -21.50 15.31
C SER A 490 2.59 -22.16 14.11
N GLY A 491 3.20 -22.16 12.93
CA GLY A 491 2.55 -22.62 11.69
C GLY A 491 1.63 -21.57 11.05
N ILE A 492 1.56 -20.34 11.60
CA ILE A 492 0.69 -19.28 11.07
C ILE A 492 1.09 -18.86 9.64
N LEU A 493 2.38 -18.90 9.29
CA LEU A 493 2.88 -18.62 7.95
C LEU A 493 2.27 -19.56 6.91
N GLN A 494 2.28 -20.87 7.18
CA GLN A 494 1.69 -21.87 6.30
C GLN A 494 0.16 -21.70 6.24
N ARG A 495 -0.45 -21.33 7.37
CA ARG A 495 -1.88 -21.05 7.42
C ARG A 495 -2.26 -19.89 6.52
N TRP A 496 -1.49 -18.79 6.48
CA TRP A 496 -1.71 -17.68 5.56
C TRP A 496 -1.54 -18.08 4.09
N GLN A 497 -0.62 -19.01 3.79
CA GLN A 497 -0.45 -19.54 2.42
C GLN A 497 -1.64 -20.36 1.94
N GLU A 498 -2.28 -21.11 2.84
CA GLU A 498 -3.43 -21.98 2.52
C GLU A 498 -4.73 -21.21 2.28
N LEU A 499 -4.89 -20.02 2.86
CA LEU A 499 -6.15 -19.26 2.85
C LEU A 499 -6.07 -18.08 1.87
N ASP A 500 -6.72 -18.20 0.73
CA ASP A 500 -6.65 -17.18 -0.34
C ASP A 500 -6.97 -15.76 0.16
N TYR A 501 -7.98 -15.61 1.02
CA TYR A 501 -8.38 -14.32 1.56
C TYR A 501 -7.42 -13.76 2.62
N GLN A 502 -6.40 -14.52 3.04
CA GLN A 502 -5.40 -14.12 4.04
C GLN A 502 -3.97 -14.09 3.51
N LYS A 503 -3.74 -14.47 2.26
CA LYS A 503 -2.41 -14.42 1.62
C LYS A 503 -1.76 -13.05 1.70
N TYR A 504 -2.54 -12.00 1.75
CA TYR A 504 -2.03 -10.64 1.90
C TYR A 504 -1.20 -10.41 3.18
N ALA A 505 -1.44 -11.20 4.23
CA ALA A 505 -0.64 -11.16 5.45
C ALA A 505 0.83 -11.49 5.21
N LEU A 506 1.15 -12.27 4.16
CA LEU A 506 2.53 -12.57 3.77
C LEU A 506 3.26 -11.34 3.22
N GLY A 507 2.55 -10.46 2.49
CA GLY A 507 3.09 -9.17 2.06
C GLY A 507 3.46 -8.28 3.25
N PHE A 508 2.58 -8.19 4.25
CA PHE A 508 2.86 -7.47 5.50
C PHE A 508 3.96 -8.14 6.34
N TRP A 509 4.05 -9.46 6.32
CA TRP A 509 5.16 -10.17 6.97
C TRP A 509 6.51 -9.79 6.37
N ALA A 510 6.62 -9.78 5.05
CA ALA A 510 7.85 -9.37 4.37
C ALA A 510 8.17 -7.88 4.60
N GLU A 511 7.15 -7.00 4.59
CA GLU A 511 7.30 -5.59 4.94
C GLU A 511 7.79 -5.42 6.40
N ALA A 512 7.21 -6.17 7.34
CA ALA A 512 7.65 -6.18 8.73
C ALA A 512 9.13 -6.60 8.85
N LEU A 513 9.54 -7.63 8.12
CA LEU A 513 10.93 -8.10 8.11
C LEU A 513 11.89 -7.07 7.50
N TYR A 514 11.47 -6.32 6.45
CA TYR A 514 12.25 -5.19 5.95
C TYR A 514 12.50 -4.18 7.08
N HIS A 515 11.46 -3.75 7.78
CA HIS A 515 11.60 -2.84 8.91
C HIS A 515 12.46 -3.42 10.04
N VAL A 516 12.33 -4.71 10.32
CA VAL A 516 13.15 -5.42 11.34
C VAL A 516 14.61 -5.46 10.92
N CYS A 517 14.92 -5.76 9.66
CA CYS A 517 16.29 -5.76 9.14
C CYS A 517 16.96 -4.38 9.25
N THR A 518 16.22 -3.29 9.10
CA THR A 518 16.76 -1.94 9.28
C THR A 518 16.93 -1.52 10.76
N LEU A 519 16.36 -2.29 11.71
CA LEU A 519 16.49 -2.08 13.15
C LEU A 519 17.56 -2.97 13.80
N PHE A 520 17.65 -4.22 13.36
CA PHE A 520 18.49 -5.25 13.99
C PHE A 520 19.49 -5.82 12.99
N PRO A 521 20.77 -5.98 13.37
CA PRO A 521 21.81 -6.46 12.47
C PRO A 521 21.85 -7.98 12.28
N ASP A 522 20.97 -8.73 12.94
CA ASP A 522 21.00 -10.20 12.98
C ASP A 522 20.77 -10.83 11.60
N ALA A 523 21.66 -11.71 11.19
CA ALA A 523 21.58 -12.44 9.91
C ALA A 523 20.28 -13.25 9.76
N GLN A 524 19.72 -13.77 10.86
CA GLN A 524 18.48 -14.54 10.82
C GLN A 524 17.30 -13.74 10.24
N TYR A 525 17.23 -12.42 10.47
CA TYR A 525 16.13 -11.60 9.91
C TYR A 525 16.28 -11.42 8.40
N ARG A 526 17.54 -11.34 7.88
CA ARG A 526 17.82 -11.31 6.44
C ARG A 526 17.42 -12.62 5.78
N GLN A 527 17.74 -13.74 6.42
CA GLN A 527 17.30 -15.06 5.99
C GLN A 527 15.78 -15.14 5.93
N TRP A 528 15.08 -14.72 6.99
CA TRP A 528 13.60 -14.74 7.01
C TRP A 528 13.00 -13.83 5.95
N LEU A 529 13.61 -12.69 5.67
CA LEU A 529 13.19 -11.80 4.58
C LEU A 529 13.37 -12.48 3.23
N ALA A 530 14.52 -13.10 2.96
CA ALA A 530 14.75 -13.85 1.72
C ALA A 530 13.72 -14.97 1.53
N GLU A 531 13.48 -15.78 2.57
CA GLU A 531 12.44 -16.81 2.55
C GLU A 531 11.05 -16.24 2.28
N ALA A 532 10.71 -15.10 2.89
CA ALA A 532 9.43 -14.42 2.64
C ALA A 532 9.33 -13.92 1.19
N MET A 533 10.40 -13.33 0.63
CA MET A 533 10.44 -12.88 -0.77
C MET A 533 10.23 -14.06 -1.75
N LEU A 534 10.82 -15.23 -1.48
CA LEU A 534 10.58 -16.44 -2.29
C LEU A 534 9.10 -16.86 -2.25
N VAL A 535 8.50 -16.86 -1.07
CA VAL A 535 7.07 -17.22 -0.92
C VAL A 535 6.16 -16.23 -1.66
N LEU A 536 6.48 -14.94 -1.64
CA LEU A 536 5.70 -13.92 -2.37
C LEU A 536 5.76 -14.13 -3.89
N GLU A 537 6.92 -14.54 -4.43
CA GLU A 537 7.06 -14.90 -5.86
C GLU A 537 6.23 -16.13 -6.21
N ASP A 538 6.31 -17.20 -5.41
CA ASP A 538 5.54 -18.43 -5.62
C ASP A 538 4.03 -18.18 -5.66
N LEU A 539 3.56 -17.32 -4.78
CA LEU A 539 2.15 -16.97 -4.67
C LEU A 539 1.73 -15.79 -5.55
N LYS A 540 2.67 -15.18 -6.27
CA LYS A 540 2.46 -14.03 -7.16
C LYS A 540 1.78 -12.85 -6.46
N ILE A 541 2.17 -12.56 -5.22
CA ILE A 541 1.60 -11.48 -4.41
C ILE A 541 2.22 -10.13 -4.77
N GLY A 542 3.47 -10.11 -5.21
CA GLY A 542 4.30 -8.91 -5.38
C GLY A 542 5.16 -8.61 -4.16
N GLN A 543 6.28 -7.93 -4.38
CA GLN A 543 7.25 -7.60 -3.34
C GLN A 543 6.85 -6.32 -2.60
N PRO A 544 7.19 -6.16 -1.31
CA PRO A 544 6.97 -4.93 -0.58
C PRO A 544 7.64 -3.71 -1.24
N PRO A 545 6.95 -2.56 -1.35
CA PRO A 545 7.53 -1.35 -1.95
C PRO A 545 8.78 -0.85 -1.25
N SER A 546 8.88 -1.06 0.06
CA SER A 546 10.01 -0.61 0.88
C SER A 546 11.33 -1.29 0.53
N LEU A 547 11.30 -2.44 -0.15
CA LEU A 547 12.52 -3.18 -0.54
C LEU A 547 13.45 -2.37 -1.47
N LEU A 548 12.94 -1.37 -2.18
CA LEU A 548 13.78 -0.46 -2.96
C LEU A 548 14.58 0.55 -2.11
N GLY A 549 14.41 0.55 -0.78
CA GLY A 549 15.18 1.38 0.15
C GLY A 549 14.78 2.86 0.16
N ALA A 550 13.62 3.21 -0.40
CA ALA A 550 13.15 4.60 -0.51
C ALA A 550 12.04 4.97 0.49
N ASN A 551 11.66 4.07 1.39
CA ASN A 551 10.71 4.40 2.45
C ASN A 551 11.35 5.40 3.43
N ALA A 552 10.91 6.67 3.39
CA ALA A 552 11.49 7.76 4.18
C ALA A 552 11.27 7.58 5.69
N GLU A 553 10.29 6.79 6.09
CA GLU A 553 10.09 6.42 7.49
C GLU A 553 11.16 5.41 7.97
N ALA A 554 11.56 4.48 7.11
CA ALA A 554 12.57 3.47 7.42
C ALA A 554 14.00 4.02 7.33
N VAL A 555 14.27 4.80 6.27
CA VAL A 555 15.58 5.40 5.98
C VAL A 555 15.38 6.87 5.64
N PRO A 556 15.89 7.82 6.43
CA PRO A 556 15.78 9.24 6.14
C PRO A 556 16.28 9.56 4.71
N VAL A 557 15.58 10.45 4.00
CA VAL A 557 15.84 10.77 2.58
C VAL A 557 17.32 11.05 2.28
N ALA A 558 18.00 11.80 3.17
CA ALA A 558 19.44 12.12 3.03
C ALA A 558 20.37 10.89 3.16
N GLN A 559 19.89 9.80 3.75
CA GLN A 559 20.65 8.56 3.97
C GLN A 559 20.28 7.45 2.96
N GLN A 560 19.24 7.64 2.15
CA GLN A 560 18.82 6.65 1.17
C GLN A 560 19.87 6.50 0.06
N MET A 561 20.04 5.26 -0.38
CA MET A 561 20.88 4.88 -1.52
C MET A 561 20.01 4.56 -2.74
N PRO A 562 20.50 4.74 -3.97
CA PRO A 562 19.89 4.12 -5.14
C PRO A 562 19.83 2.61 -4.98
N CYS A 563 18.69 2.00 -5.30
CA CYS A 563 18.60 0.55 -5.44
C CYS A 563 19.28 0.13 -6.74
N PRO A 564 20.25 -0.79 -6.73
CA PRO A 564 20.84 -1.28 -7.97
C PRO A 564 19.81 -2.09 -8.77
N SER A 565 19.85 -1.98 -10.11
CA SER A 565 18.98 -2.76 -10.99
C SER A 565 19.73 -3.99 -11.50
N PRO A 566 19.24 -5.22 -11.25
CA PRO A 566 19.84 -6.41 -11.82
C PRO A 566 19.63 -6.43 -13.34
N ALA A 567 20.56 -7.07 -14.08
CA ALA A 567 20.40 -7.26 -15.51
C ALA A 567 19.32 -8.31 -15.86
N ASP A 568 19.04 -9.21 -14.94
CA ASP A 568 17.99 -10.21 -15.09
C ASP A 568 16.76 -9.83 -14.25
N ALA A 569 15.63 -9.59 -14.91
CA ALA A 569 14.38 -9.21 -14.27
C ALA A 569 13.75 -10.33 -13.39
N GLN A 570 14.31 -11.53 -13.40
CA GLN A 570 13.89 -12.62 -12.52
C GLN A 570 14.55 -12.54 -11.12
N LEU A 571 15.64 -11.78 -10.99
CA LEU A 571 16.25 -11.51 -9.69
C LEU A 571 15.47 -10.42 -8.95
N ARG A 572 15.30 -10.59 -7.64
CA ARG A 572 14.69 -9.60 -6.74
C ARG A 572 15.74 -8.99 -5.85
N VAL A 573 15.67 -7.69 -5.66
CA VAL A 573 16.64 -6.95 -4.85
C VAL A 573 15.93 -6.31 -3.67
N ALA A 574 16.49 -6.47 -2.47
CA ALA A 574 16.14 -5.69 -1.31
C ALA A 574 17.31 -4.81 -0.90
N ASN A 575 17.11 -3.50 -0.94
CA ASN A 575 18.06 -2.50 -0.46
C ASN A 575 17.79 -2.22 1.02
N LEU A 576 18.59 -2.82 1.89
CA LEU A 576 18.49 -2.72 3.36
C LEU A 576 19.42 -1.66 3.93
N GLY A 577 20.29 -1.11 3.07
CA GLY A 577 21.39 -0.25 3.47
C GLY A 577 21.07 1.23 3.55
N ARG A 578 22.09 1.95 3.97
CA ARG A 578 22.16 3.42 4.00
C ARG A 578 23.45 3.87 3.34
N ARG A 579 23.57 5.13 2.92
CA ARG A 579 24.78 5.69 2.27
C ARG A 579 26.10 5.33 2.96
N ARG A 580 26.12 5.25 4.30
CA ARG A 580 27.33 4.93 5.08
C ARG A 580 27.44 3.46 5.49
N ALA A 581 26.45 2.67 5.22
CA ALA A 581 26.38 1.25 5.54
C ALA A 581 25.54 0.54 4.47
N PRO A 582 26.04 0.42 3.24
CA PRO A 582 25.36 -0.30 2.17
C PRO A 582 25.11 -1.75 2.53
N GLU A 583 23.91 -2.21 2.25
CA GLU A 583 23.51 -3.60 2.48
C GLU A 583 22.47 -4.01 1.43
N LEU A 584 22.69 -5.11 0.75
CA LEU A 584 21.82 -5.65 -0.29
C LEU A 584 21.50 -7.13 -0.02
N LEU A 585 20.29 -7.52 -0.36
CA LEU A 585 19.85 -8.90 -0.45
C LEU A 585 19.34 -9.14 -1.87
N VAL A 586 19.87 -10.17 -2.56
CA VAL A 586 19.44 -10.55 -3.90
C VAL A 586 18.89 -11.97 -3.87
N VAL A 587 17.68 -12.15 -4.35
CA VAL A 587 16.91 -13.40 -4.28
C VAL A 587 16.59 -13.89 -5.68
N ASN A 588 16.78 -15.19 -5.91
CA ASN A 588 16.43 -15.91 -7.12
C ASN A 588 15.30 -16.91 -6.81
N ALA A 589 14.11 -16.65 -7.35
CA ALA A 589 12.95 -17.52 -7.20
C ALA A 589 12.84 -18.60 -8.28
N THR A 590 13.77 -18.66 -9.24
CA THR A 590 13.75 -19.67 -10.31
C THR A 590 14.39 -20.98 -9.85
N ASP A 591 14.16 -22.06 -10.59
CA ASP A 591 14.70 -23.39 -10.32
C ASP A 591 16.12 -23.59 -10.87
N THR A 592 16.74 -22.55 -11.46
CA THR A 592 18.10 -22.57 -12.00
C THR A 592 18.94 -21.45 -11.40
N PRO A 593 20.24 -21.64 -11.17
CA PRO A 593 21.12 -20.55 -10.77
C PRO A 593 21.15 -19.45 -11.83
N LEU A 594 21.15 -18.20 -11.41
CA LEU A 594 21.21 -17.04 -12.30
C LEU A 594 22.49 -16.23 -12.06
N PRO A 595 23.19 -15.77 -13.11
CA PRO A 595 24.34 -14.89 -12.97
C PRO A 595 23.89 -13.54 -12.40
N LEU A 596 24.65 -13.00 -11.42
CA LEU A 596 24.40 -11.69 -10.87
C LEU A 596 25.11 -10.63 -11.72
N GLY A 597 24.40 -10.10 -12.70
CA GLY A 597 24.79 -8.93 -13.49
C GLY A 597 23.95 -7.71 -13.13
N TRP A 598 24.38 -6.54 -13.53
CA TRP A 598 23.75 -5.27 -13.20
C TRP A 598 23.51 -4.41 -14.45
N GLU A 599 22.28 -3.88 -14.60
CA GLU A 599 21.98 -2.74 -15.47
C GLU A 599 22.47 -1.43 -14.81
N ILE A 600 22.19 -1.31 -13.49
CA ILE A 600 22.69 -0.24 -12.62
C ILE A 600 23.39 -0.91 -11.45
N ALA A 601 24.71 -0.82 -11.46
CA ALA A 601 25.54 -1.45 -10.42
C ALA A 601 25.38 -0.76 -9.06
N PRO A 602 25.64 -1.46 -7.95
CA PRO A 602 25.82 -0.82 -6.65
C PRO A 602 26.92 0.24 -6.70
N VAL A 603 26.70 1.36 -6.00
CA VAL A 603 27.65 2.49 -5.96
C VAL A 603 28.97 2.11 -5.30
N GLU A 604 28.93 1.12 -4.40
CA GLU A 604 30.07 0.70 -3.58
C GLU A 604 30.45 -0.76 -3.80
N THR A 605 31.71 -1.09 -3.59
CA THR A 605 32.16 -2.50 -3.58
C THR A 605 31.64 -3.19 -2.35
N LEU A 606 30.92 -4.29 -2.54
CA LEU A 606 30.28 -5.07 -1.49
C LEU A 606 30.94 -6.43 -1.35
N ALA A 607 31.03 -6.91 -0.11
CA ALA A 607 31.41 -8.28 0.20
C ALA A 607 30.17 -9.17 0.19
N TRP A 608 30.14 -10.13 -0.72
CA TRP A 608 29.02 -11.04 -0.92
C TRP A 608 29.16 -12.31 -0.08
N GLN A 609 28.05 -12.78 0.45
CA GLN A 609 27.92 -14.01 1.24
C GLN A 609 26.76 -14.85 0.72
N GLN A 610 26.92 -16.16 0.80
CA GLN A 610 25.85 -17.13 0.54
C GLN A 610 24.89 -17.24 1.73
N ALA A 611 23.79 -17.97 1.55
CA ALA A 611 22.79 -18.22 2.59
C ALA A 611 23.35 -18.87 3.87
N ASP A 612 24.40 -19.66 3.75
CA ASP A 612 25.11 -20.33 4.85
C ASP A 612 26.16 -19.44 5.54
N GLY A 613 26.34 -18.20 5.08
CA GLY A 613 27.32 -17.24 5.61
C GLY A 613 28.72 -17.36 5.00
N ASN A 614 28.96 -18.32 4.10
CA ASN A 614 30.24 -18.44 3.42
C ASN A 614 30.44 -17.30 2.41
N PRO A 615 31.67 -16.78 2.24
CA PRO A 615 31.98 -15.80 1.20
C PRO A 615 31.60 -16.32 -0.19
N ALA A 616 30.99 -15.48 -1.01
CA ALA A 616 30.75 -15.76 -2.42
C ALA A 616 31.93 -15.25 -3.27
N GLU A 617 32.35 -16.00 -4.28
CA GLU A 617 33.48 -15.64 -5.14
C GLU A 617 33.12 -14.41 -6.01
N PRO A 618 33.91 -13.31 -5.95
CA PRO A 618 33.56 -12.06 -6.62
C PRO A 618 33.52 -12.12 -8.15
N HIS A 619 34.28 -13.05 -8.75
CA HIS A 619 34.48 -13.08 -10.21
C HIS A 619 33.42 -13.81 -11.02
N ALA A 620 32.51 -14.53 -10.35
CA ALA A 620 31.45 -15.29 -11.00
C ALA A 620 30.24 -15.43 -10.06
N LEU A 621 29.72 -14.30 -9.57
CA LEU A 621 28.58 -14.31 -8.68
C LEU A 621 27.36 -14.93 -9.37
N GLN A 622 26.89 -16.03 -8.80
CA GLN A 622 25.65 -16.66 -9.17
C GLN A 622 24.72 -16.70 -7.98
N VAL A 623 23.47 -16.27 -8.16
CA VAL A 623 22.43 -16.42 -7.17
C VAL A 623 21.88 -17.86 -7.30
N PRO A 624 22.00 -18.69 -6.26
CA PRO A 624 21.57 -20.09 -6.33
C PRO A 624 20.08 -20.21 -6.72
N ALA A 625 19.72 -21.34 -7.35
CA ALA A 625 18.33 -21.69 -7.57
C ALA A 625 17.55 -21.70 -6.27
N ARG A 626 16.38 -21.07 -6.21
CA ARG A 626 15.55 -20.97 -4.99
C ARG A 626 16.35 -20.48 -3.78
N GLY A 627 17.28 -19.52 -4.01
CA GLY A 627 18.23 -19.08 -3.00
C GLY A 627 18.50 -17.57 -3.07
N TRP A 628 19.49 -17.13 -2.32
CA TRP A 628 19.85 -15.72 -2.22
C TRP A 628 21.33 -15.49 -1.94
N LEU A 629 21.78 -14.28 -2.24
CA LEU A 629 23.05 -13.72 -1.79
C LEU A 629 22.77 -12.48 -0.94
N TRP A 630 23.61 -12.28 0.07
CA TRP A 630 23.59 -11.10 0.92
C TRP A 630 24.93 -10.38 0.81
N ALA A 631 24.91 -9.05 0.76
CA ALA A 631 26.12 -8.25 0.65
C ALA A 631 26.10 -7.02 1.55
N ARG A 632 27.28 -6.67 2.07
CA ARG A 632 27.50 -5.45 2.84
C ARG A 632 28.92 -4.92 2.58
N THR A 633 29.19 -3.67 2.99
CA THR A 633 30.56 -3.16 2.96
C THR A 633 31.52 -4.08 3.70
N PRO A 634 32.71 -4.37 3.15
CA PRO A 634 33.78 -5.03 3.89
C PRO A 634 34.09 -4.25 5.16
N HIS A 635 34.26 -4.94 6.28
CA HIS A 635 34.71 -4.34 7.54
C HIS A 635 36.16 -3.99 7.50
#